data_afabc8223824b72a3a6a07272649ce19
#
_entry.id   afabc8223824b72a3a6a07272649ce19
#
_cell.length_a   1.000
_cell.length_b   1.000
_cell.length_c   1.000
_cell.angle_alpha   90.00
_cell.angle_beta   90.00
_cell.angle_gamma   90.00
#
_symmetry.space_group_name_H-M   'P 1'
#
loop_
_entity.id
_entity.type
_entity.pdbx_description
1 polymer ?
#
loop_
_entity_poly.entity_id
_entity_poly.type
_entity_poly.pdbx_seq_one_letter_code
_entity_poly.pdbx_strand_id
1 'polypeptide(L)'
;MKEYEMKKYERKKYKRIFVIVLDSLGVGALGDAASYGDAGTDTLGHIAASVNGLRIPNLRNLGLANLHPMAGVAPVEKPMGYYMKLKEASTGKDTMTGHWEMMGLHITKPFRTFTETGFPPELLEELSKRTGRTIIGNKSASGTEILEELAEEEIATGHMIVYTSADSVLQICGNEETFGLDELYRCCEIARELTMRDEWKVGRVIARPYVGKKRGEFKRTSNRHDYALKPFGKTALNALKDAGLSVISVGKIYDIFDGEGLTESNKSKSSVHGMEQTIEIAKRDFTGLCYVNLVDFDALWGHRRDVAGYAGELEKFDEKLGELLPLLKEDDLLILTADHGNDPTHTGTDHTRERVPFLAYSPSMRGAGKLPDGDCFAQIGATIADNFGLRMPEGTIGKSVLADLK
;
A
#
# COMPACT_ATOMS: atom_id res chain seq x y z
N MET A 1 -35.02 -0.19 23.15
CA MET A 1 -34.17 0.09 21.99
C MET A 1 -33.10 1.17 22.30
N LYS A 2 -33.45 2.32 22.88
CA LYS A 2 -32.47 3.41 23.19
C LYS A 2 -31.39 3.05 24.21
N GLU A 3 -31.67 2.23 25.20
CA GLU A 3 -30.72 1.83 26.25
C GLU A 3 -29.67 0.80 25.76
N TYR A 4 -30.04 -0.02 24.76
CA TYR A 4 -29.13 -0.97 24.12
C TYR A 4 -28.20 -0.28 23.12
N GLU A 5 -28.64 0.81 22.48
CA GLU A 5 -27.79 1.65 21.63
C GLU A 5 -26.82 2.51 22.43
N MET A 6 -27.22 3.04 23.61
CA MET A 6 -26.30 3.80 24.48
C MET A 6 -25.18 2.94 25.05
N LYS A 7 -25.40 1.69 25.42
CA LYS A 7 -24.36 0.76 25.88
C LYS A 7 -23.35 0.37 24.79
N LYS A 8 -23.68 0.53 23.52
CA LYS A 8 -22.80 0.23 22.39
C LYS A 8 -21.70 1.28 22.19
N TYR A 9 -21.91 2.50 22.67
CA TYR A 9 -20.94 3.61 22.57
C TYR A 9 -20.03 3.76 23.81
N GLU A 10 -20.29 3.05 24.92
CA GLU A 10 -19.47 3.12 26.14
C GLU A 10 -18.12 2.41 26.06
N ARG A 11 -17.82 1.67 24.98
CA ARG A 11 -16.56 0.91 24.82
C ARG A 11 -15.51 1.58 23.94
N LYS A 12 -15.78 2.75 23.39
CA LYS A 12 -14.83 3.47 22.55
C LYS A 12 -13.68 3.99 23.40
N LYS A 13 -12.49 3.40 23.23
CA LYS A 13 -11.27 3.81 23.94
C LYS A 13 -10.65 5.06 23.25
N TYR A 14 -10.62 5.08 21.92
CA TYR A 14 -10.07 6.16 21.12
C TYR A 14 -11.13 6.76 20.19
N LYS A 15 -11.17 8.09 20.10
CA LYS A 15 -12.09 8.82 19.22
C LYS A 15 -11.61 8.79 17.78
N ARG A 16 -10.29 9.00 17.58
CA ARG A 16 -9.65 9.00 16.27
C ARG A 16 -8.52 7.98 16.25
N ILE A 17 -8.45 7.25 15.17
CA ILE A 17 -7.34 6.32 14.92
C ILE A 17 -6.62 6.77 13.65
N PHE A 18 -5.31 6.91 13.71
CA PHE A 18 -4.44 7.20 12.59
C PHE A 18 -3.62 5.95 12.30
N VAL A 19 -3.78 5.38 11.11
CA VAL A 19 -2.94 4.29 10.62
C VAL A 19 -2.09 4.82 9.49
N ILE A 20 -0.77 4.83 9.67
CA ILE A 20 0.18 5.30 8.68
C ILE A 20 1.01 4.12 8.22
N VAL A 21 0.91 3.80 6.93
CA VAL A 21 1.66 2.76 6.26
C VAL A 21 2.87 3.39 5.59
N LEU A 22 4.06 3.02 6.06
CA LEU A 22 5.32 3.29 5.38
C LEU A 22 5.48 2.18 4.33
N ASP A 23 5.06 2.46 3.10
CA ASP A 23 4.97 1.48 2.01
C ASP A 23 6.30 0.74 1.85
N SER A 24 6.27 -0.58 2.00
CA SER A 24 7.41 -1.49 1.90
C SER A 24 8.46 -1.49 3.03
N LEU A 25 8.18 -0.95 4.21
CA LEU A 25 9.15 -0.97 5.33
C LEU A 25 9.17 -2.34 6.04
N GLY A 26 9.81 -3.33 5.43
CA GLY A 26 10.03 -4.64 6.04
C GLY A 26 11.01 -4.61 7.22
N VAL A 27 10.89 -5.58 8.14
CA VAL A 27 11.73 -5.74 9.35
C VAL A 27 12.21 -7.18 9.50
N GLY A 28 12.73 -7.73 8.41
CA GLY A 28 13.33 -9.06 8.33
C GLY A 28 12.44 -10.12 7.69
N ALA A 29 13.08 -11.03 6.98
CA ALA A 29 12.46 -12.09 6.19
C ALA A 29 11.43 -12.91 6.98
N LEU A 30 10.31 -13.25 6.34
CA LEU A 30 9.38 -14.24 6.84
C LEU A 30 9.95 -15.66 6.76
N GLY A 31 9.39 -16.59 7.53
CA GLY A 31 9.86 -17.98 7.51
C GLY A 31 9.70 -18.70 6.16
N ASP A 32 8.79 -18.22 5.33
CA ASP A 32 8.52 -18.71 3.97
C ASP A 32 9.21 -17.88 2.87
N ALA A 33 9.99 -16.86 3.23
CA ALA A 33 10.65 -15.95 2.29
C ALA A 33 11.51 -16.68 1.25
N ALA A 34 12.15 -17.80 1.63
CA ALA A 34 12.93 -18.61 0.71
C ALA A 34 12.13 -19.13 -0.49
N SER A 35 10.83 -19.43 -0.32
CA SER A 35 9.96 -19.86 -1.40
C SER A 35 9.59 -18.74 -2.38
N TYR A 36 9.83 -17.50 -2.00
CA TYR A 36 9.67 -16.30 -2.82
C TYR A 36 11.00 -15.80 -3.41
N GLY A 37 12.11 -16.47 -3.12
CA GLY A 37 13.45 -16.01 -3.50
C GLY A 37 14.02 -14.92 -2.58
N ASP A 38 13.37 -14.63 -1.45
CA ASP A 38 13.62 -13.48 -0.58
C ASP A 38 14.34 -13.88 0.72
N ALA A 39 15.06 -15.00 0.71
CA ALA A 39 15.80 -15.45 1.89
C ALA A 39 16.85 -14.39 2.33
N GLY A 40 16.80 -14.04 3.61
CA GLY A 40 17.77 -13.11 4.21
C GLY A 40 17.48 -11.63 3.95
N THR A 41 16.35 -11.27 3.36
CA THR A 41 15.94 -9.87 3.20
C THR A 41 15.65 -9.22 4.54
N ASP A 42 16.00 -7.94 4.66
CA ASP A 42 15.81 -7.11 5.85
C ASP A 42 15.84 -5.64 5.46
N THR A 43 14.73 -5.14 4.93
CA THR A 43 14.63 -3.79 4.38
C THR A 43 15.20 -2.74 5.34
N LEU A 44 14.67 -2.66 6.55
CA LEU A 44 15.10 -1.66 7.53
C LEU A 44 16.53 -1.88 8.03
N GLY A 45 16.88 -3.13 8.34
CA GLY A 45 18.21 -3.48 8.86
C GLY A 45 19.32 -3.21 7.85
N HIS A 46 19.11 -3.60 6.57
CA HIS A 46 20.07 -3.38 5.50
C HIS A 46 20.22 -1.90 5.12
N ILE A 47 19.12 -1.14 5.10
CA ILE A 47 19.20 0.32 4.91
C ILE A 47 20.05 0.95 6.02
N ALA A 48 19.74 0.67 7.28
CA ALA A 48 20.48 1.24 8.41
C ALA A 48 21.98 0.87 8.38
N ALA A 49 22.30 -0.36 8.02
CA ALA A 49 23.68 -0.82 7.88
C ALA A 49 24.42 -0.11 6.74
N SER A 50 23.75 0.10 5.61
CA SER A 50 24.36 0.70 4.42
C SER A 50 24.70 2.18 4.59
N VAL A 51 23.91 2.93 5.38
CA VAL A 51 24.17 4.35 5.65
C VAL A 51 24.87 4.60 7.00
N ASN A 52 25.26 3.53 7.68
CA ASN A 52 25.90 3.58 9.01
C ASN A 52 25.05 4.29 10.07
N GLY A 53 23.74 4.04 10.06
CA GLY A 53 22.76 4.56 10.99
C GLY A 53 21.79 5.56 10.37
N LEU A 54 20.61 5.69 11.01
CA LEU A 54 19.50 6.54 10.59
C LEU A 54 19.22 7.60 11.66
N ARG A 55 18.93 8.81 11.25
CA ARG A 55 18.51 9.89 12.16
C ARG A 55 16.98 9.92 12.29
N ILE A 56 16.45 9.01 13.10
CA ILE A 56 15.02 8.77 13.29
C ILE A 56 14.64 8.81 14.79
N PRO A 57 14.84 9.92 15.50
CA PRO A 57 14.65 9.99 16.95
C PRO A 57 13.21 9.71 17.38
N ASN A 58 12.19 10.11 16.61
CA ASN A 58 10.79 9.88 16.94
C ASN A 58 10.39 8.40 16.81
N LEU A 59 10.71 7.78 15.70
CA LEU A 59 10.51 6.33 15.50
C LEU A 59 11.29 5.51 16.53
N ARG A 60 12.52 5.91 16.84
CA ARG A 60 13.34 5.29 17.88
C ARG A 60 12.65 5.39 19.24
N ASN A 61 12.13 6.56 19.62
CA ASN A 61 11.43 6.76 20.89
C ASN A 61 10.11 5.98 20.97
N LEU A 62 9.42 5.80 19.84
CA LEU A 62 8.23 4.94 19.77
C LEU A 62 8.55 3.43 19.90
N GLY A 63 9.82 3.05 19.77
CA GLY A 63 10.28 1.67 19.99
C GLY A 63 10.72 0.92 18.72
N LEU A 64 10.89 1.57 17.58
CA LEU A 64 11.31 0.89 16.34
C LEU A 64 12.67 0.18 16.51
N ALA A 65 13.65 0.82 17.17
CA ALA A 65 14.95 0.20 17.45
C ALA A 65 14.89 -0.90 18.53
N ASN A 66 13.83 -0.92 19.34
CA ASN A 66 13.55 -2.00 20.28
C ASN A 66 12.88 -3.19 19.58
N LEU A 67 12.11 -2.92 18.53
CA LEU A 67 11.45 -3.92 17.70
C LEU A 67 12.44 -4.67 16.83
N HIS A 68 13.34 -3.94 16.16
CA HIS A 68 14.26 -4.49 15.17
C HIS A 68 15.66 -3.86 15.30
N PRO A 69 16.74 -4.68 15.35
CA PRO A 69 18.11 -4.18 15.40
C PRO A 69 18.46 -3.37 14.16
N MET A 70 19.08 -2.22 14.35
CA MET A 70 19.54 -1.33 13.30
C MET A 70 20.97 -0.86 13.59
N ALA A 71 21.86 -0.94 12.60
CA ALA A 71 23.22 -0.41 12.75
C ALA A 71 23.18 1.10 13.06
N GLY A 72 23.93 1.53 14.05
CA GLY A 72 24.01 2.95 14.43
C GLY A 72 22.79 3.53 15.14
N VAL A 73 21.72 2.76 15.37
CA VAL A 73 20.51 3.20 16.08
C VAL A 73 20.26 2.33 17.31
N ALA A 74 20.65 2.80 18.47
CA ALA A 74 20.48 2.06 19.70
C ALA A 74 19.01 2.06 20.18
N PRO A 75 18.50 0.95 20.75
CA PRO A 75 17.19 0.93 21.38
C PRO A 75 17.10 1.93 22.53
N VAL A 76 15.87 2.29 22.92
CA VAL A 76 15.63 3.13 24.10
C VAL A 76 15.29 2.26 25.30
N GLU A 77 15.68 2.71 26.50
CA GLU A 77 15.37 1.99 27.74
C GLU A 77 13.85 1.98 28.02
N LYS A 78 13.19 3.09 27.72
CA LYS A 78 11.75 3.28 27.95
C LYS A 78 11.10 3.76 26.66
N PRO A 79 10.62 2.86 25.80
CA PRO A 79 9.87 3.25 24.60
C PRO A 79 8.55 3.93 24.99
N MET A 80 8.09 4.86 24.13
CA MET A 80 6.83 5.56 24.33
C MET A 80 5.61 4.74 23.90
N GLY A 81 5.78 3.79 22.99
CA GLY A 81 4.70 3.01 22.40
C GLY A 81 4.82 1.51 22.66
N TYR A 82 3.75 0.80 22.32
CA TYR A 82 3.78 -0.66 22.17
C TYR A 82 4.29 -1.02 20.79
N TYR A 83 5.01 -2.14 20.69
CA TYR A 83 5.56 -2.60 19.43
C TYR A 83 5.56 -4.12 19.31
N MET A 84 5.34 -4.62 18.11
CA MET A 84 5.46 -6.03 17.73
C MET A 84 5.75 -6.13 16.23
N LYS A 85 6.22 -7.29 15.77
CA LYS A 85 6.27 -7.63 14.34
C LYS A 85 4.97 -8.30 13.95
N LEU A 86 4.44 -7.94 12.78
CA LEU A 86 3.33 -8.64 12.16
C LEU A 86 3.86 -9.56 11.05
N LYS A 87 3.24 -10.71 10.94
CA LYS A 87 3.45 -11.68 9.87
C LYS A 87 2.33 -11.51 8.86
N GLU A 88 2.63 -11.55 7.58
CA GLU A 88 1.61 -11.64 6.54
C GLU A 88 1.05 -13.07 6.46
N ALA A 89 -0.26 -13.22 6.60
CA ALA A 89 -0.93 -14.51 6.47
C ALA A 89 -1.28 -14.83 5.01
N SER A 90 -1.50 -13.79 4.21
CA SER A 90 -1.80 -13.92 2.78
C SER A 90 -0.58 -14.40 1.98
N THR A 91 -0.83 -14.97 0.80
CA THR A 91 0.21 -15.57 -0.06
C THR A 91 0.85 -14.59 -1.04
N GLY A 92 0.45 -13.32 -1.03
CA GLY A 92 1.09 -12.25 -1.81
C GLY A 92 2.27 -11.60 -1.08
N LYS A 93 2.87 -10.63 -1.74
CA LYS A 93 3.86 -9.70 -1.15
C LYS A 93 3.76 -8.33 -1.81
N ASP A 94 2.56 -7.97 -2.22
CA ASP A 94 2.27 -6.73 -2.94
C ASP A 94 1.38 -5.79 -2.13
N THR A 95 1.39 -4.51 -2.49
CA THR A 95 0.67 -3.45 -1.79
C THR A 95 -0.82 -3.75 -1.59
N MET A 96 -1.51 -4.30 -2.61
CA MET A 96 -2.94 -4.62 -2.49
C MET A 96 -3.16 -5.73 -1.48
N THR A 97 -2.37 -6.80 -1.54
CA THR A 97 -2.44 -7.94 -0.62
C THR A 97 -2.25 -7.48 0.82
N GLY A 98 -1.17 -6.72 1.10
CA GLY A 98 -0.89 -6.24 2.45
C GLY A 98 -1.99 -5.34 3.00
N HIS A 99 -2.44 -4.34 2.22
CA HIS A 99 -3.51 -3.43 2.67
C HIS A 99 -4.87 -4.12 2.84
N TRP A 100 -5.23 -5.04 1.95
CA TRP A 100 -6.48 -5.78 2.08
C TRP A 100 -6.44 -6.70 3.30
N GLU A 101 -5.28 -7.35 3.56
CA GLU A 101 -5.12 -8.14 4.77
C GLU A 101 -5.20 -7.28 6.03
N MET A 102 -4.56 -6.10 6.06
CA MET A 102 -4.70 -5.18 7.19
C MET A 102 -6.15 -4.90 7.57
N MET A 103 -7.03 -4.82 6.57
CA MET A 103 -8.45 -4.54 6.76
C MET A 103 -9.32 -5.81 6.82
N GLY A 104 -8.70 -6.99 6.93
CA GLY A 104 -9.36 -8.25 7.29
C GLY A 104 -9.45 -9.31 6.20
N LEU A 105 -9.10 -9.05 4.95
CA LEU A 105 -9.22 -10.02 3.87
C LEU A 105 -8.00 -10.94 3.80
N HIS A 106 -8.25 -12.24 3.70
CA HIS A 106 -7.20 -13.25 3.55
C HIS A 106 -7.08 -13.70 2.10
N ILE A 107 -5.97 -13.36 1.46
CA ILE A 107 -5.68 -13.71 0.08
C ILE A 107 -4.89 -15.03 0.05
N THR A 108 -5.55 -16.11 -0.36
CA THR A 108 -4.95 -17.45 -0.43
C THR A 108 -4.39 -17.78 -1.82
N LYS A 109 -4.73 -16.97 -2.83
CA LYS A 109 -4.19 -17.07 -4.19
C LYS A 109 -3.59 -15.72 -4.55
N PRO A 110 -2.26 -15.61 -4.72
CA PRO A 110 -1.61 -14.35 -5.05
C PRO A 110 -2.09 -13.84 -6.40
N PHE A 111 -2.04 -12.53 -6.60
CA PHE A 111 -2.27 -11.93 -7.91
C PHE A 111 -1.18 -12.42 -8.87
N ARG A 112 -1.60 -12.73 -10.11
CA ARG A 112 -0.65 -13.19 -11.11
C ARG A 112 0.23 -12.05 -11.60
N THR A 113 1.48 -12.33 -11.79
CA THR A 113 2.42 -11.48 -12.52
C THR A 113 2.77 -12.13 -13.85
N PHE A 114 3.03 -11.33 -14.86
CA PHE A 114 3.37 -11.78 -16.21
C PHE A 114 4.72 -11.21 -16.66
N THR A 115 5.58 -10.91 -15.69
CA THR A 115 6.85 -10.19 -15.89
C THR A 115 7.81 -10.95 -16.81
N GLU A 116 7.91 -12.27 -16.65
CA GLU A 116 8.86 -13.08 -17.41
C GLU A 116 8.31 -13.58 -18.76
N THR A 117 7.01 -13.79 -18.84
CA THR A 117 6.38 -14.47 -20.00
C THR A 117 5.59 -13.53 -20.90
N GLY A 118 5.24 -12.32 -20.43
CA GLY A 118 4.14 -11.57 -21.03
C GLY A 118 2.80 -12.27 -20.77
N PHE A 119 1.71 -11.69 -21.25
CA PHE A 119 0.37 -12.23 -21.11
C PHE A 119 0.15 -13.45 -22.02
N PRO A 120 -0.69 -14.42 -21.58
CA PRO A 120 -1.01 -15.60 -22.40
C PRO A 120 -1.66 -15.21 -23.74
N PRO A 121 -1.38 -15.96 -24.82
CA PRO A 121 -1.96 -15.70 -26.14
C PRO A 121 -3.50 -15.60 -26.12
N GLU A 122 -4.16 -16.47 -25.34
CA GLU A 122 -5.61 -16.52 -25.24
C GLU A 122 -6.21 -15.21 -24.69
N LEU A 123 -5.53 -14.57 -23.72
CA LEU A 123 -5.94 -13.25 -23.23
C LEU A 123 -5.79 -12.19 -24.31
N LEU A 124 -4.66 -12.20 -25.01
CA LEU A 124 -4.37 -11.20 -26.05
C LEU A 124 -5.30 -11.33 -27.24
N GLU A 125 -5.60 -12.55 -27.67
CA GLU A 125 -6.54 -12.84 -28.75
C GLU A 125 -7.95 -12.34 -28.41
N GLU A 126 -8.44 -12.63 -27.19
CA GLU A 126 -9.76 -12.19 -26.74
C GLU A 126 -9.81 -10.67 -26.58
N LEU A 127 -8.73 -10.06 -26.04
CA LEU A 127 -8.62 -8.61 -25.92
C LEU A 127 -8.59 -7.94 -27.32
N SER A 128 -7.78 -8.44 -28.22
CA SER A 128 -7.70 -7.96 -29.61
C SER A 128 -9.05 -8.06 -30.33
N LYS A 129 -9.74 -9.18 -30.22
CA LYS A 129 -11.07 -9.40 -30.79
C LYS A 129 -12.10 -8.41 -30.23
N ARG A 130 -12.15 -8.20 -28.92
CA ARG A 130 -13.13 -7.34 -28.26
C ARG A 130 -12.85 -5.83 -28.48
N THR A 131 -11.58 -5.45 -28.55
CA THR A 131 -11.19 -4.06 -28.83
C THR A 131 -11.20 -3.73 -30.31
N GLY A 132 -11.05 -4.73 -31.20
CA GLY A 132 -10.89 -4.54 -32.63
C GLY A 132 -9.48 -4.05 -33.01
N ARG A 133 -8.50 -4.17 -32.12
CA ARG A 133 -7.14 -3.66 -32.33
C ARG A 133 -6.09 -4.77 -32.28
N THR A 134 -5.13 -4.71 -33.16
CA THR A 134 -3.93 -5.55 -33.10
C THR A 134 -3.09 -5.15 -31.89
N ILE A 135 -2.62 -6.12 -31.12
CA ILE A 135 -1.80 -5.89 -29.93
C ILE A 135 -0.31 -5.98 -30.30
N ILE A 136 0.47 -5.03 -29.80
CA ILE A 136 1.93 -5.01 -29.88
C ILE A 136 2.52 -4.86 -28.48
N GLY A 137 3.76 -5.28 -28.30
CA GLY A 137 4.49 -5.21 -27.01
C GLY A 137 4.50 -6.54 -26.28
N ASN A 138 3.53 -6.82 -25.44
CA ASN A 138 3.40 -8.03 -24.60
C ASN A 138 4.69 -8.46 -23.90
N LYS A 139 5.32 -7.55 -23.19
CA LYS A 139 6.54 -7.82 -22.41
C LYS A 139 6.58 -6.95 -21.16
N SER A 140 7.50 -7.29 -20.27
CA SER A 140 7.83 -6.42 -19.15
C SER A 140 8.71 -5.25 -19.62
N ALA A 141 8.30 -4.02 -19.28
CA ALA A 141 9.04 -2.82 -19.63
C ALA A 141 8.69 -1.65 -18.71
N SER A 142 9.55 -0.63 -18.68
CA SER A 142 9.16 0.67 -18.15
C SER A 142 8.27 1.42 -19.14
N GLY A 143 7.38 2.28 -18.64
CA GLY A 143 6.45 3.02 -19.50
C GLY A 143 7.13 4.05 -20.39
N THR A 144 8.38 4.44 -20.14
CA THR A 144 9.18 5.30 -21.01
C THR A 144 9.87 4.51 -22.12
N GLU A 145 10.45 3.35 -21.77
CA GLU A 145 11.12 2.48 -22.75
C GLU A 145 10.15 1.93 -23.77
N ILE A 146 8.98 1.48 -23.36
CA ILE A 146 8.00 0.91 -24.28
C ILE A 146 7.47 1.95 -25.29
N LEU A 147 7.34 3.21 -24.86
CA LEU A 147 6.95 4.30 -25.77
C LEU A 147 8.05 4.60 -26.79
N GLU A 148 9.31 4.70 -26.36
CA GLU A 148 10.43 4.91 -27.29
C GLU A 148 10.58 3.78 -28.31
N GLU A 149 10.11 2.57 -28.00
CA GLU A 149 10.18 1.41 -28.89
C GLU A 149 8.98 1.30 -29.83
N LEU A 150 7.76 1.52 -29.35
CA LEU A 150 6.53 1.13 -30.08
C LEU A 150 5.58 2.27 -30.41
N ALA A 151 5.77 3.48 -29.88
CA ALA A 151 4.79 4.55 -30.08
C ALA A 151 4.68 5.03 -31.53
N GLU A 152 5.76 5.01 -32.30
CA GLU A 152 5.70 5.35 -33.73
C GLU A 152 4.87 4.33 -34.52
N GLU A 153 4.97 3.05 -34.20
CA GLU A 153 4.13 1.99 -34.79
C GLU A 153 2.66 2.18 -34.42
N GLU A 154 2.37 2.43 -33.14
CA GLU A 154 1.00 2.68 -32.67
C GLU A 154 0.36 3.87 -33.40
N ILE A 155 1.08 5.00 -33.53
CA ILE A 155 0.60 6.20 -34.22
C ILE A 155 0.33 5.91 -35.71
N ALA A 156 1.21 5.14 -36.36
CA ALA A 156 1.11 4.86 -37.79
C ALA A 156 0.03 3.83 -38.14
N THR A 157 -0.24 2.85 -37.27
CA THR A 157 -1.07 1.68 -37.55
C THR A 157 -2.37 1.63 -36.76
N GLY A 158 -2.46 2.34 -35.64
CA GLY A 158 -3.53 2.23 -34.68
C GLY A 158 -3.47 0.93 -33.85
N HIS A 159 -2.34 0.22 -33.85
CA HIS A 159 -2.09 -0.94 -32.98
C HIS A 159 -2.12 -0.51 -31.51
N MET A 160 -2.41 -1.43 -30.61
CA MET A 160 -2.52 -1.17 -29.17
C MET A 160 -1.29 -1.69 -28.44
N ILE A 161 -0.55 -0.81 -27.79
CA ILE A 161 0.59 -1.20 -26.96
C ILE A 161 0.07 -1.79 -25.65
N VAL A 162 0.33 -3.10 -25.43
CA VAL A 162 0.03 -3.82 -24.17
C VAL A 162 1.34 -4.30 -23.56
N TYR A 163 1.55 -4.02 -22.29
CA TYR A 163 2.76 -4.44 -21.57
C TYR A 163 2.50 -4.63 -20.08
N THR A 164 3.46 -5.20 -19.37
CA THR A 164 3.44 -5.38 -17.92
C THR A 164 4.68 -4.76 -17.26
N SER A 165 4.79 -4.91 -15.95
CA SER A 165 5.97 -4.56 -15.15
C SER A 165 6.20 -5.64 -14.08
N ALA A 166 6.99 -5.37 -13.05
CA ALA A 166 7.20 -6.30 -11.93
C ALA A 166 5.91 -6.55 -11.12
N ASP A 167 5.00 -5.57 -11.10
CA ASP A 167 3.71 -5.68 -10.42
C ASP A 167 2.70 -6.55 -11.18
N SER A 168 1.63 -6.93 -10.48
CA SER A 168 0.46 -7.59 -11.09
C SER A 168 -0.40 -6.58 -11.86
N VAL A 169 0.07 -6.16 -13.03
CA VAL A 169 -0.56 -5.11 -13.83
C VAL A 169 -0.61 -5.44 -15.32
N LEU A 170 -1.71 -5.07 -15.98
CA LEU A 170 -1.82 -4.97 -17.43
C LEU A 170 -1.89 -3.48 -17.79
N GLN A 171 -1.00 -3.01 -18.64
CA GLN A 171 -0.88 -1.62 -18.99
C GLN A 171 -1.11 -1.43 -20.49
N ILE A 172 -1.91 -0.43 -20.86
CA ILE A 172 -2.21 -0.06 -22.23
C ILE A 172 -1.77 1.38 -22.45
N CYS A 173 -0.87 1.63 -23.40
CA CYS A 173 -0.56 2.97 -23.86
C CYS A 173 -1.47 3.37 -25.02
N GLY A 174 -1.76 4.66 -25.14
CA GLY A 174 -2.49 5.25 -26.26
C GLY A 174 -2.11 6.73 -26.41
N ASN A 175 -1.78 7.14 -27.64
CA ASN A 175 -1.54 8.54 -27.96
C ASN A 175 -2.85 9.33 -27.93
N GLU A 176 -2.91 10.43 -27.19
CA GLU A 176 -4.15 11.20 -27.03
C GLU A 176 -4.69 11.76 -28.36
N GLU A 177 -3.81 12.08 -29.33
CA GLU A 177 -4.21 12.68 -30.62
C GLU A 177 -4.65 11.62 -31.64
N THR A 178 -4.00 10.44 -31.68
CA THR A 178 -4.21 9.44 -32.75
C THR A 178 -5.03 8.25 -32.28
N PHE A 179 -4.79 7.73 -31.06
CA PHE A 179 -5.55 6.64 -30.46
C PHE A 179 -6.86 7.17 -29.86
N GLY A 180 -6.78 8.31 -29.18
CA GLY A 180 -7.88 8.93 -28.46
C GLY A 180 -8.03 8.45 -27.01
N LEU A 181 -8.31 9.38 -26.13
CA LEU A 181 -8.39 9.11 -24.70
C LEU A 181 -9.59 8.21 -24.33
N ASP A 182 -10.77 8.49 -24.90
CA ASP A 182 -11.98 7.70 -24.66
C ASP A 182 -11.82 6.25 -25.15
N GLU A 183 -11.16 6.08 -26.28
CA GLU A 183 -10.88 4.76 -26.85
C GLU A 183 -9.86 3.99 -26.00
N LEU A 184 -8.84 4.65 -25.47
CA LEU A 184 -7.91 4.06 -24.52
C LEU A 184 -8.63 3.55 -23.27
N TYR A 185 -9.53 4.36 -22.72
CA TYR A 185 -10.30 3.98 -21.54
C TYR A 185 -11.23 2.80 -21.84
N ARG A 186 -11.93 2.81 -23.00
CA ARG A 186 -12.77 1.69 -23.43
C ARG A 186 -11.95 0.39 -23.55
N CYS A 187 -10.75 0.44 -24.11
CA CYS A 187 -9.87 -0.73 -24.20
C CYS A 187 -9.45 -1.25 -22.81
N CYS A 188 -9.15 -0.33 -21.88
CA CYS A 188 -8.80 -0.68 -20.52
C CYS A 188 -9.98 -1.29 -19.75
N GLU A 189 -11.21 -0.82 -19.96
CA GLU A 189 -12.42 -1.43 -19.37
C GLU A 189 -12.61 -2.86 -19.85
N ILE A 190 -12.46 -3.11 -21.15
CA ILE A 190 -12.50 -4.47 -21.72
C ILE A 190 -11.40 -5.34 -21.13
N ALA A 191 -10.17 -4.82 -21.01
CA ALA A 191 -9.07 -5.54 -20.40
C ALA A 191 -9.36 -5.86 -18.92
N ARG A 192 -9.98 -4.92 -18.17
CA ARG A 192 -10.38 -5.14 -16.77
C ARG A 192 -11.41 -6.25 -16.64
N GLU A 193 -12.43 -6.28 -17.52
CA GLU A 193 -13.42 -7.37 -17.51
C GLU A 193 -12.77 -8.73 -17.77
N LEU A 194 -11.88 -8.83 -18.76
CA LEU A 194 -11.18 -10.07 -19.08
C LEU A 194 -10.28 -10.53 -17.94
N THR A 195 -9.56 -9.60 -17.33
CA THR A 195 -8.63 -9.90 -16.23
C THR A 195 -9.32 -10.08 -14.88
N MET A 196 -10.65 -10.19 -14.84
CA MET A 196 -11.40 -10.70 -13.68
C MET A 196 -11.40 -12.24 -13.61
N ARG A 197 -11.11 -12.93 -14.71
CA ARG A 197 -10.99 -14.40 -14.71
C ARG A 197 -9.77 -14.84 -13.91
N ASP A 198 -9.89 -15.91 -13.12
CA ASP A 198 -8.84 -16.35 -12.21
C ASP A 198 -7.52 -16.69 -12.93
N GLU A 199 -7.58 -17.20 -14.16
CA GLU A 199 -6.42 -17.52 -14.98
C GLU A 199 -5.65 -16.28 -15.48
N TRP A 200 -6.29 -15.12 -15.53
CA TRP A 200 -5.74 -13.86 -16.05
C TRP A 200 -5.77 -12.70 -15.04
N LYS A 201 -6.18 -12.99 -13.80
CA LYS A 201 -6.43 -11.96 -12.78
C LYS A 201 -5.17 -11.18 -12.43
N VAL A 202 -5.18 -9.89 -12.78
CA VAL A 202 -4.17 -8.94 -12.35
C VAL A 202 -4.76 -7.92 -11.37
N GLY A 203 -3.92 -7.39 -10.50
CA GLY A 203 -4.33 -6.39 -9.50
C GLY A 203 -4.87 -5.12 -10.12
N ARG A 204 -4.29 -4.64 -11.23
CA ARG A 204 -4.70 -3.40 -11.90
C ARG A 204 -4.60 -3.52 -13.41
N VAL A 205 -5.53 -2.83 -14.11
CA VAL A 205 -5.36 -2.43 -15.50
C VAL A 205 -5.10 -0.94 -15.53
N ILE A 206 -4.11 -0.47 -16.29
CA ILE A 206 -3.68 0.92 -16.26
C ILE A 206 -3.74 1.51 -17.66
N ALA A 207 -4.54 2.56 -17.83
CA ALA A 207 -4.48 3.43 -19.00
C ALA A 207 -3.28 4.37 -18.87
N ARG A 208 -2.42 4.35 -19.87
CA ARG A 208 -1.20 5.17 -19.96
C ARG A 208 -1.24 6.10 -21.19
N PRO A 209 -2.01 7.19 -21.14
CA PRO A 209 -2.03 8.15 -22.23
C PRO A 209 -0.71 8.90 -22.34
N TYR A 210 -0.37 9.24 -23.57
CA TYR A 210 0.83 10.00 -23.89
C TYR A 210 0.60 10.94 -25.09
N VAL A 211 1.51 11.89 -25.25
CA VAL A 211 1.56 12.83 -26.37
C VAL A 211 2.95 12.79 -27.01
N GLY A 212 3.08 13.33 -28.21
CA GLY A 212 4.32 13.35 -29.00
C GLY A 212 4.13 12.64 -30.34
N LYS A 213 4.98 12.93 -31.32
CA LYS A 213 4.84 12.45 -32.70
C LYS A 213 5.96 11.54 -33.17
N LYS A 214 7.10 11.58 -32.49
CA LYS A 214 8.29 10.79 -32.84
C LYS A 214 9.14 10.49 -31.62
N ARG A 215 10.03 9.54 -31.79
CA ARG A 215 11.01 9.13 -30.75
C ARG A 215 11.72 10.35 -30.15
N GLY A 216 11.88 10.36 -28.84
CA GLY A 216 12.46 11.45 -28.06
C GLY A 216 11.49 12.58 -27.68
N GLU A 217 10.27 12.61 -28.24
CA GLU A 217 9.24 13.60 -27.92
C GLU A 217 8.11 13.03 -27.05
N PHE A 218 8.05 11.70 -26.87
CA PHE A 218 6.96 11.05 -26.14
C PHE A 218 6.95 11.42 -24.68
N LYS A 219 5.79 11.91 -24.20
CA LYS A 219 5.59 12.29 -22.79
C LYS A 219 4.25 11.74 -22.29
N ARG A 220 4.30 11.02 -21.19
CA ARG A 220 3.10 10.57 -20.48
C ARG A 220 2.33 11.78 -19.95
N THR A 221 1.01 11.74 -20.04
CA THR A 221 0.14 12.81 -19.56
C THR A 221 -0.40 12.51 -18.16
N SER A 222 -1.08 13.48 -17.57
CA SER A 222 -1.76 13.34 -16.29
C SER A 222 -3.09 12.57 -16.37
N ASN A 223 -3.57 12.25 -17.59
CA ASN A 223 -4.83 11.54 -17.84
C ASN A 223 -4.69 10.00 -17.63
N ARG A 224 -3.66 9.57 -16.88
CA ARG A 224 -3.55 8.20 -16.43
C ARG A 224 -4.78 7.81 -15.61
N HIS A 225 -5.31 6.60 -15.88
CA HIS A 225 -6.39 6.03 -15.11
C HIS A 225 -6.09 4.57 -14.75
N ASP A 226 -6.26 4.23 -13.46
CA ASP A 226 -6.03 2.89 -12.95
C ASP A 226 -7.39 2.22 -12.66
N TYR A 227 -7.64 1.07 -13.29
CA TYR A 227 -8.79 0.20 -13.05
C TYR A 227 -8.37 -0.88 -12.05
N ALA A 228 -8.47 -0.57 -10.76
CA ALA A 228 -8.12 -1.50 -9.69
C ALA A 228 -9.15 -2.64 -9.56
N LEU A 229 -8.72 -3.72 -8.94
CA LEU A 229 -9.68 -4.70 -8.41
C LEU A 229 -10.33 -4.10 -7.16
N LYS A 230 -11.64 -4.27 -7.05
CA LYS A 230 -12.31 -4.06 -5.77
C LYS A 230 -11.96 -5.18 -4.81
N PRO A 231 -11.89 -4.90 -3.50
CA PRO A 231 -11.84 -5.95 -2.50
C PRO A 231 -12.94 -6.99 -2.75
N PHE A 232 -12.59 -8.27 -2.71
CA PHE A 232 -13.53 -9.37 -2.98
C PHE A 232 -14.54 -9.60 -1.84
N GLY A 233 -14.41 -8.88 -0.73
CA GLY A 233 -15.30 -8.95 0.43
C GLY A 233 -15.34 -7.62 1.19
N LYS A 234 -16.29 -7.52 2.11
CA LYS A 234 -16.33 -6.39 3.04
C LYS A 234 -15.15 -6.41 3.98
N THR A 235 -14.63 -5.23 4.29
CA THR A 235 -13.46 -5.00 5.14
C THR A 235 -13.84 -4.21 6.40
N ALA A 236 -12.88 -4.00 7.29
CA ALA A 236 -13.03 -3.09 8.43
C ALA A 236 -13.46 -1.68 7.99
N LEU A 237 -13.00 -1.20 6.81
CA LEU A 237 -13.40 0.10 6.28
C LEU A 237 -14.91 0.17 6.01
N ASN A 238 -15.49 -0.90 5.43
CA ASN A 238 -16.93 -0.99 5.22
C ASN A 238 -17.69 -0.99 6.56
N ALA A 239 -17.21 -1.75 7.55
CA ALA A 239 -17.85 -1.80 8.87
C ALA A 239 -17.88 -0.41 9.55
N LEU A 240 -16.79 0.34 9.45
CA LEU A 240 -16.70 1.71 9.97
C LEU A 240 -17.68 2.65 9.24
N LYS A 241 -17.66 2.64 7.90
CA LYS A 241 -18.54 3.47 7.07
C LYS A 241 -20.01 3.15 7.31
N ASP A 242 -20.38 1.86 7.34
CA ASP A 242 -21.73 1.38 7.58
C ASP A 242 -22.23 1.80 9.00
N ALA A 243 -21.32 2.00 9.94
CA ALA A 243 -21.59 2.52 11.28
C ALA A 243 -21.66 4.06 11.36
N GLY A 244 -21.51 4.77 10.24
CA GLY A 244 -21.54 6.24 10.19
C GLY A 244 -20.28 6.92 10.69
N LEU A 245 -19.15 6.19 10.80
CA LEU A 245 -17.88 6.74 11.20
C LEU A 245 -17.12 7.31 10.00
N SER A 246 -16.26 8.29 10.25
CA SER A 246 -15.36 8.82 9.22
C SER A 246 -14.30 7.79 8.86
N VAL A 247 -14.07 7.61 7.56
CA VAL A 247 -12.97 6.82 7.00
C VAL A 247 -12.25 7.69 5.98
N ILE A 248 -11.26 8.42 6.46
CA ILE A 248 -10.50 9.40 5.70
C ILE A 248 -9.27 8.71 5.13
N SER A 249 -9.09 8.74 3.82
CA SER A 249 -7.93 8.18 3.15
C SER A 249 -6.95 9.26 2.72
N VAL A 250 -5.64 8.95 2.80
CA VAL A 250 -4.55 9.77 2.30
C VAL A 250 -3.64 8.92 1.44
N GLY A 251 -3.17 9.47 0.34
CA GLY A 251 -2.29 8.78 -0.60
C GLY A 251 -3.02 7.78 -1.49
N LYS A 252 -2.44 6.59 -1.67
CA LYS A 252 -2.97 5.55 -2.57
C LYS A 252 -4.14 4.72 -2.00
N ILE A 253 -4.58 4.95 -0.78
CA ILE A 253 -5.62 4.11 -0.16
C ILE A 253 -6.89 4.05 -1.01
N TYR A 254 -7.30 5.18 -1.62
CA TYR A 254 -8.45 5.18 -2.52
C TYR A 254 -8.29 4.19 -3.67
N ASP A 255 -7.14 4.22 -4.32
CA ASP A 255 -6.85 3.38 -5.48
C ASP A 255 -6.69 1.90 -5.07
N ILE A 256 -6.13 1.61 -3.88
CA ILE A 256 -5.96 0.25 -3.35
C ILE A 256 -7.30 -0.42 -3.04
N PHE A 257 -8.27 0.35 -2.56
CA PHE A 257 -9.60 -0.15 -2.21
C PHE A 257 -10.69 0.20 -3.24
N ASP A 258 -10.33 0.85 -4.35
CA ASP A 258 -11.27 1.37 -5.35
C ASP A 258 -12.42 2.19 -4.72
N GLY A 259 -12.08 2.98 -3.70
CA GLY A 259 -13.01 3.81 -2.93
C GLY A 259 -13.93 3.06 -1.96
N GLU A 260 -13.86 1.72 -1.90
CA GLU A 260 -14.73 0.92 -1.03
C GLU A 260 -14.47 1.21 0.45
N GLY A 261 -15.54 1.46 1.19
CA GLY A 261 -15.49 1.74 2.62
C GLY A 261 -14.97 3.12 3.00
N LEU A 262 -14.61 3.99 2.05
CA LEU A 262 -14.10 5.34 2.33
C LEU A 262 -15.23 6.38 2.39
N THR A 263 -15.04 7.41 3.22
CA THR A 263 -15.93 8.58 3.31
C THR A 263 -15.30 9.86 2.76
N GLU A 264 -13.97 9.92 2.74
CA GLU A 264 -13.18 11.05 2.23
C GLU A 264 -11.87 10.55 1.63
N SER A 265 -11.38 11.21 0.57
CA SER A 265 -10.13 10.85 -0.08
C SER A 265 -9.25 12.08 -0.36
N ASN A 266 -7.98 11.98 0.04
CA ASN A 266 -6.97 13.00 -0.11
C ASN A 266 -5.78 12.43 -0.89
N LYS A 267 -5.69 12.70 -2.20
CA LYS A 267 -4.56 12.26 -3.03
C LYS A 267 -3.29 13.01 -2.64
N SER A 268 -2.20 12.30 -2.41
CA SER A 268 -0.89 12.89 -2.15
C SER A 268 -0.01 12.92 -3.40
N LYS A 269 0.90 13.89 -3.45
CA LYS A 269 1.91 14.04 -4.52
C LYS A 269 3.24 13.37 -4.15
N SER A 270 3.46 13.13 -2.86
CA SER A 270 4.64 12.49 -2.28
C SER A 270 4.31 11.99 -0.88
N SER A 271 5.20 11.21 -0.29
CA SER A 271 5.07 10.79 1.12
C SER A 271 5.10 11.98 2.08
N VAL A 272 5.97 12.95 1.85
CA VAL A 272 6.03 14.19 2.64
C VAL A 272 4.69 14.95 2.57
N HIS A 273 4.12 15.12 1.36
CA HIS A 273 2.80 15.75 1.20
C HIS A 273 1.68 14.94 1.87
N GLY A 274 1.75 13.61 1.85
CA GLY A 274 0.82 12.75 2.58
C GLY A 274 0.88 12.98 4.09
N MET A 275 2.07 13.17 4.65
CA MET A 275 2.24 13.52 6.05
C MET A 275 1.72 14.93 6.36
N GLU A 276 1.95 15.92 5.49
CA GLU A 276 1.40 17.28 5.65
C GLU A 276 -0.14 17.25 5.69
N GLN A 277 -0.77 16.49 4.77
CA GLN A 277 -2.23 16.28 4.80
C GLN A 277 -2.68 15.59 6.08
N THR A 278 -1.95 14.60 6.57
CA THR A 278 -2.25 13.90 7.83
C THR A 278 -2.16 14.83 9.03
N ILE A 279 -1.16 15.72 9.07
CA ILE A 279 -1.00 16.75 10.09
C ILE A 279 -2.19 17.74 10.08
N GLU A 280 -2.65 18.17 8.91
CA GLU A 280 -3.85 19.03 8.81
C GLU A 280 -5.13 18.28 9.23
N ILE A 281 -5.26 16.97 8.90
CA ILE A 281 -6.38 16.15 9.36
C ILE A 281 -6.35 15.98 10.89
N ALA A 282 -5.17 15.89 11.52
CA ALA A 282 -5.02 15.78 12.97
C ALA A 282 -5.54 17.01 13.73
N LYS A 283 -5.59 18.18 13.09
CA LYS A 283 -6.17 19.42 13.65
C LYS A 283 -7.70 19.42 13.59
N ARG A 284 -8.31 18.56 12.76
CA ARG A 284 -9.77 18.48 12.56
C ARG A 284 -10.43 17.69 13.70
N ASP A 285 -11.73 17.91 13.88
CA ASP A 285 -12.56 17.07 14.74
C ASP A 285 -13.35 16.06 13.90
N PHE A 286 -13.11 14.77 14.18
CA PHE A 286 -13.85 13.65 13.57
C PHE A 286 -13.84 12.45 14.52
N THR A 287 -14.70 11.47 14.22
CA THR A 287 -14.70 10.18 14.90
C THR A 287 -14.54 9.08 13.86
N GLY A 288 -13.47 8.30 13.97
CA GLY A 288 -13.21 7.23 13.00
C GLY A 288 -11.73 7.04 12.70
N LEU A 289 -11.44 6.69 11.47
CA LEU A 289 -10.12 6.30 10.96
C LEU A 289 -9.58 7.33 9.97
N CYS A 290 -8.31 7.70 10.12
CA CYS A 290 -7.47 8.28 9.07
C CYS A 290 -6.48 7.22 8.63
N TYR A 291 -6.59 6.75 7.38
CA TYR A 291 -5.76 5.68 6.81
C TYR A 291 -4.86 6.26 5.73
N VAL A 292 -3.55 6.13 5.92
CA VAL A 292 -2.51 6.82 5.15
C VAL A 292 -1.57 5.81 4.51
N ASN A 293 -1.32 5.94 3.21
CA ASN A 293 -0.26 5.21 2.52
C ASN A 293 0.80 6.21 2.01
N LEU A 294 2.05 5.98 2.39
CA LEU A 294 3.21 6.79 2.01
C LEU A 294 4.04 6.04 0.97
N VAL A 295 3.72 6.25 -0.30
CA VAL A 295 4.13 5.42 -1.43
C VAL A 295 5.57 5.58 -1.88
N ASP A 296 6.24 6.70 -1.58
CA ASP A 296 7.57 7.00 -2.15
C ASP A 296 8.64 6.03 -1.67
N PHE A 297 8.49 5.48 -0.48
CA PHE A 297 9.39 4.45 0.07
C PHE A 297 9.55 3.29 -0.89
N ASP A 298 8.44 2.78 -1.40
CA ASP A 298 8.41 1.70 -2.38
C ASP A 298 8.71 2.18 -3.80
N ALA A 299 7.88 3.12 -4.31
CA ALA A 299 7.87 3.48 -5.71
C ALA A 299 9.13 4.21 -6.19
N LEU A 300 9.75 5.03 -5.33
CA LEU A 300 10.95 5.80 -5.69
C LEU A 300 12.23 5.14 -5.22
N TRP A 301 12.23 4.44 -4.08
CA TRP A 301 13.44 3.99 -3.44
C TRP A 301 13.57 2.46 -3.41
N GLY A 302 12.53 1.73 -3.01
CA GLY A 302 12.51 0.26 -2.98
C GLY A 302 12.73 -0.35 -4.36
N HIS A 303 11.82 -0.09 -5.31
CA HIS A 303 11.91 -0.62 -6.67
C HIS A 303 13.14 -0.14 -7.46
N ARG A 304 13.69 1.01 -7.11
CA ARG A 304 14.90 1.55 -7.77
C ARG A 304 16.19 1.13 -7.10
N ARG A 305 16.11 0.35 -6.02
CA ARG A 305 17.29 -0.09 -5.26
C ARG A 305 18.15 1.06 -4.76
N ASP A 306 17.53 2.20 -4.46
CA ASP A 306 18.19 3.39 -3.94
C ASP A 306 18.16 3.41 -2.41
N VAL A 307 19.16 2.81 -1.80
CA VAL A 307 19.31 2.72 -0.34
C VAL A 307 19.41 4.10 0.31
N ALA A 308 20.17 5.01 -0.30
CA ALA A 308 20.36 6.35 0.26
C ALA A 308 19.09 7.19 0.17
N GLY A 309 18.36 7.07 -0.95
CA GLY A 309 17.05 7.70 -1.11
C GLY A 309 16.04 7.19 -0.10
N TYR A 310 16.01 5.88 0.15
CA TYR A 310 15.11 5.26 1.15
C TYR A 310 15.44 5.75 2.58
N ALA A 311 16.72 5.76 2.94
CA ALA A 311 17.18 6.29 4.23
C ALA A 311 16.77 7.76 4.43
N GLY A 312 17.01 8.59 3.41
CA GLY A 312 16.62 10.01 3.42
C GLY A 312 15.10 10.21 3.56
N GLU A 313 14.30 9.33 2.96
CA GLU A 313 12.83 9.39 3.09
C GLU A 313 12.36 9.00 4.50
N LEU A 314 13.02 8.01 5.14
CA LEU A 314 12.76 7.68 6.55
C LEU A 314 13.07 8.85 7.49
N GLU A 315 14.15 9.57 7.26
CA GLU A 315 14.51 10.74 8.07
C GLU A 315 13.51 11.89 7.90
N LYS A 316 13.07 12.18 6.65
CA LYS A 316 12.02 13.18 6.39
C LYS A 316 10.67 12.77 7.01
N PHE A 317 10.32 11.49 6.95
CA PHE A 317 9.13 10.98 7.62
C PHE A 317 9.23 11.20 9.13
N ASP A 318 10.37 10.89 9.75
CA ASP A 318 10.58 11.06 11.18
C ASP A 318 10.46 12.53 11.62
N GLU A 319 10.95 13.48 10.80
CA GLU A 319 10.76 14.91 11.03
C GLU A 319 9.25 15.27 11.03
N LYS A 320 8.48 14.81 10.04
CA LYS A 320 7.04 15.02 9.97
C LYS A 320 6.26 14.28 11.07
N LEU A 321 6.74 13.13 11.51
CA LEU A 321 6.20 12.42 12.67
C LEU A 321 6.38 13.27 13.94
N GLY A 322 7.53 13.94 14.10
CA GLY A 322 7.78 14.89 15.18
C GLY A 322 6.82 16.07 15.20
N GLU A 323 6.31 16.51 14.02
CA GLU A 323 5.27 17.52 13.92
C GLU A 323 3.87 16.98 14.27
N LEU A 324 3.59 15.72 13.94
CA LEU A 324 2.30 15.06 14.18
C LEU A 324 2.09 14.71 15.66
N LEU A 325 3.12 14.13 16.31
CA LEU A 325 2.99 13.59 17.67
C LEU A 325 2.41 14.60 18.70
N PRO A 326 2.82 15.89 18.72
CA PRO A 326 2.27 16.88 19.66
C PRO A 326 0.81 17.26 19.39
N LEU A 327 0.26 16.94 18.20
CA LEU A 327 -1.13 17.23 17.81
C LEU A 327 -2.09 16.13 18.21
N LEU A 328 -1.57 14.96 18.59
CA LEU A 328 -2.40 13.84 19.05
C LEU A 328 -3.00 14.16 20.43
N LYS A 329 -4.28 13.86 20.57
CA LYS A 329 -5.05 14.03 21.80
C LYS A 329 -5.03 12.74 22.63
N GLU A 330 -5.42 12.82 23.89
CA GLU A 330 -5.49 11.66 24.79
C GLU A 330 -6.43 10.54 24.27
N ASP A 331 -7.42 10.92 23.45
CA ASP A 331 -8.36 9.98 22.82
C ASP A 331 -8.01 9.65 21.35
N ASP A 332 -6.76 9.84 20.95
CA ASP A 332 -6.22 9.41 19.66
C ASP A 332 -5.34 8.17 19.81
N LEU A 333 -5.38 7.30 18.81
CA LEU A 333 -4.46 6.18 18.63
C LEU A 333 -3.70 6.36 17.31
N LEU A 334 -2.38 6.36 17.39
CA LEU A 334 -1.50 6.26 16.23
C LEU A 334 -1.00 4.83 16.08
N ILE A 335 -1.11 4.28 14.87
CA ILE A 335 -0.50 3.00 14.48
C ILE A 335 0.41 3.28 13.28
N LEU A 336 1.69 2.93 13.40
CA LEU A 336 2.65 2.94 12.29
C LEU A 336 2.93 1.51 11.87
N THR A 337 2.89 1.24 10.56
CA THR A 337 3.08 -0.10 10.02
C THR A 337 3.62 -0.03 8.59
N ALA A 338 3.77 -1.19 7.95
CA ALA A 338 4.03 -1.34 6.53
C ALA A 338 3.12 -2.45 5.97
N ASP A 339 3.09 -2.59 4.66
CA ASP A 339 2.24 -3.54 3.95
C ASP A 339 3.03 -4.74 3.37
N HIS A 340 4.32 -4.60 3.17
CA HIS A 340 5.28 -5.63 2.76
C HIS A 340 6.71 -5.16 2.99
N GLY A 341 7.71 -5.88 2.52
CA GLY A 341 9.10 -5.44 2.40
C GLY A 341 9.46 -5.08 0.96
N ASN A 342 10.52 -4.31 0.77
CA ASN A 342 11.18 -4.11 -0.52
C ASN A 342 12.64 -3.72 -0.27
N ASP A 343 13.45 -4.72 0.09
CA ASP A 343 14.85 -4.53 0.46
C ASP A 343 15.68 -4.00 -0.72
N PRO A 344 16.14 -2.75 -0.67
CA PRO A 344 16.84 -2.13 -1.79
C PRO A 344 18.24 -2.71 -2.01
N THR A 345 18.72 -3.58 -1.12
CA THR A 345 20.00 -4.30 -1.29
C THR A 345 19.80 -5.68 -1.92
N HIS A 346 18.55 -6.14 -2.04
CA HIS A 346 18.23 -7.43 -2.62
C HIS A 346 18.27 -7.40 -4.16
N THR A 347 18.43 -8.56 -4.78
CA THR A 347 18.45 -8.72 -6.25
C THR A 347 17.06 -8.51 -6.86
N GLY A 348 17.03 -8.11 -8.13
CA GLY A 348 15.77 -7.83 -8.83
C GLY A 348 15.16 -6.49 -8.41
N THR A 349 13.90 -6.27 -8.75
CA THR A 349 13.15 -5.02 -8.46
C THR A 349 11.81 -5.28 -7.79
N ASP A 350 11.52 -6.53 -7.45
CA ASP A 350 10.26 -6.95 -6.83
C ASP A 350 10.26 -6.70 -5.32
N HIS A 351 9.07 -6.70 -4.73
CA HIS A 351 8.87 -6.65 -3.28
C HIS A 351 9.50 -7.88 -2.59
N THR A 352 9.77 -7.76 -1.30
CA THR A 352 10.36 -8.84 -0.50
C THR A 352 9.41 -9.33 0.59
N ARG A 353 9.39 -10.66 0.80
CA ARG A 353 8.52 -11.35 1.75
C ARG A 353 9.04 -11.18 3.17
N GLU A 354 8.62 -10.13 3.86
CA GLU A 354 9.13 -9.75 5.17
C GLU A 354 8.02 -9.62 6.21
N ARG A 355 8.39 -9.65 7.47
CA ARG A 355 7.57 -9.14 8.57
C ARG A 355 7.51 -7.63 8.47
N VAL A 356 6.44 -7.04 9.00
CA VAL A 356 6.28 -5.58 9.06
C VAL A 356 6.21 -5.09 10.50
N PRO A 357 6.57 -3.81 10.77
CA PRO A 357 6.44 -3.24 12.10
C PRO A 357 4.98 -2.97 12.44
N PHE A 358 4.66 -3.06 13.71
CA PHE A 358 3.48 -2.47 14.32
C PHE A 358 3.95 -1.65 15.51
N LEU A 359 3.78 -0.34 15.45
CA LEU A 359 4.04 0.56 16.57
C LEU A 359 2.73 1.25 16.91
N ALA A 360 2.31 1.19 18.18
CA ALA A 360 1.08 1.82 18.66
C ALA A 360 1.38 2.83 19.76
N TYR A 361 0.86 4.04 19.61
CA TYR A 361 1.05 5.13 20.56
C TYR A 361 -0.23 5.95 20.76
N SER A 362 -0.45 6.37 21.99
CA SER A 362 -1.43 7.39 22.37
C SER A 362 -0.87 8.20 23.53
N PRO A 363 -1.12 9.53 23.62
CA PRO A 363 -0.75 10.31 24.79
C PRO A 363 -1.37 9.79 26.10
N SER A 364 -2.50 9.08 26.03
CA SER A 364 -3.16 8.48 27.19
C SER A 364 -2.61 7.13 27.63
N MET A 365 -1.70 6.51 26.85
CA MET A 365 -1.10 5.22 27.21
C MET A 365 -0.26 5.35 28.48
N ARG A 366 -0.52 4.45 29.43
CA ARG A 366 0.23 4.37 30.70
C ARG A 366 1.28 3.27 30.68
N GLY A 367 1.24 2.42 29.68
CA GLY A 367 2.18 1.35 29.42
C GLY A 367 2.81 1.47 28.04
N ALA A 368 3.90 0.77 27.84
CA ALA A 368 4.60 0.65 26.57
C ALA A 368 5.45 -0.62 26.59
N GLY A 369 5.94 -1.03 25.45
CA GLY A 369 6.88 -2.15 25.35
C GLY A 369 6.48 -3.18 24.30
N LYS A 370 7.15 -4.32 24.35
CA LYS A 370 6.97 -5.39 23.37
C LYS A 370 5.68 -6.16 23.63
N LEU A 371 4.85 -6.30 22.61
CA LEU A 371 3.75 -7.27 22.55
C LEU A 371 4.23 -8.58 21.91
N PRO A 372 3.49 -9.70 22.11
CA PRO A 372 3.71 -10.91 21.31
C PRO A 372 3.58 -10.59 19.81
N ASP A 373 4.48 -11.15 18.99
CA ASP A 373 4.43 -10.96 17.55
C ASP A 373 3.08 -11.47 16.98
N GLY A 374 2.53 -10.72 16.01
CA GLY A 374 1.23 -11.00 15.45
C GLY A 374 1.28 -12.00 14.29
N ASP A 375 0.20 -12.77 14.15
CA ASP A 375 0.08 -13.84 13.16
C ASP A 375 -0.45 -13.35 11.79
N CYS A 376 -1.01 -12.13 11.73
CA CYS A 376 -1.49 -11.52 10.49
C CYS A 376 -1.57 -10.00 10.60
N PHE A 377 -1.57 -9.31 9.44
CA PHE A 377 -1.76 -7.86 9.37
C PHE A 377 -3.18 -7.44 9.78
N ALA A 378 -4.15 -8.34 9.66
CA ALA A 378 -5.56 -8.08 10.00
C ALA A 378 -5.80 -7.79 11.48
N GLN A 379 -4.81 -7.99 12.34
CA GLN A 379 -4.87 -7.52 13.74
C GLN A 379 -5.09 -6.01 13.81
N ILE A 380 -4.62 -5.24 12.81
CA ILE A 380 -4.82 -3.79 12.71
C ILE A 380 -6.31 -3.49 12.53
N GLY A 381 -6.95 -4.03 11.48
CA GLY A 381 -8.37 -3.83 11.20
C GLY A 381 -9.28 -4.33 12.33
N ALA A 382 -8.95 -5.50 12.90
CA ALA A 382 -9.67 -6.04 14.05
C ALA A 382 -9.58 -5.13 15.28
N THR A 383 -8.42 -4.54 15.55
CA THR A 383 -8.22 -3.58 16.65
C THR A 383 -9.01 -2.29 16.44
N ILE A 384 -9.06 -1.79 15.20
CA ILE A 384 -9.85 -0.61 14.84
C ILE A 384 -11.34 -0.89 15.04
N ALA A 385 -11.85 -2.00 14.49
CA ALA A 385 -13.25 -2.37 14.64
C ALA A 385 -13.65 -2.55 16.10
N ASP A 386 -12.84 -3.26 16.89
CA ASP A 386 -13.07 -3.49 18.32
C ASP A 386 -13.11 -2.18 19.12
N ASN A 387 -12.25 -1.20 18.80
CA ASN A 387 -12.25 0.12 19.43
C ASN A 387 -13.60 0.83 19.29
N PHE A 388 -14.27 0.66 18.16
CA PHE A 388 -15.59 1.26 17.90
C PHE A 388 -16.74 0.32 18.26
N GLY A 389 -16.48 -0.82 18.92
CA GLY A 389 -17.50 -1.81 19.29
C GLY A 389 -18.14 -2.51 18.09
N LEU A 390 -17.45 -2.53 16.95
CA LEU A 390 -17.92 -3.16 15.73
C LEU A 390 -17.37 -4.58 15.60
N ARG A 391 -18.15 -5.42 14.92
CA ARG A 391 -17.67 -6.74 14.52
C ARG A 391 -16.99 -6.62 13.15
N MET A 392 -15.90 -7.34 13.00
CA MET A 392 -15.31 -7.54 11.67
C MET A 392 -16.32 -8.23 10.75
N PRO A 393 -16.39 -7.88 9.45
CA PRO A 393 -17.24 -8.53 8.48
C PRO A 393 -17.01 -10.04 8.40
N GLU A 394 -18.05 -10.78 8.01
CA GLU A 394 -17.96 -12.23 7.82
C GLU A 394 -16.87 -12.59 6.77
N GLY A 395 -16.15 -13.66 7.01
CA GLY A 395 -15.04 -14.12 6.15
C GLY A 395 -13.73 -13.37 6.34
N THR A 396 -13.66 -12.38 7.25
CA THR A 396 -12.41 -11.70 7.60
C THR A 396 -11.61 -12.47 8.64
N ILE A 397 -10.29 -12.21 8.64
CA ILE A 397 -9.36 -12.73 9.66
C ILE A 397 -8.91 -11.59 10.60
N GLY A 398 -8.11 -11.93 11.59
CA GLY A 398 -7.52 -10.99 12.55
C GLY A 398 -8.13 -11.05 13.94
N LYS A 399 -7.30 -10.75 14.92
CA LYS A 399 -7.66 -10.69 16.33
C LYS A 399 -7.22 -9.35 16.90
N SER A 400 -8.13 -8.66 17.58
CA SER A 400 -7.85 -7.37 18.21
C SER A 400 -6.77 -7.49 19.29
N VAL A 401 -5.88 -6.50 19.33
CA VAL A 401 -4.90 -6.29 20.40
C VAL A 401 -5.24 -5.07 21.27
N LEU A 402 -6.44 -4.51 21.11
CA LEU A 402 -6.87 -3.30 21.84
C LEU A 402 -6.75 -3.45 23.37
N ALA A 403 -7.05 -4.63 23.89
CA ALA A 403 -6.97 -4.92 25.33
C ALA A 403 -5.54 -4.89 25.88
N ASP A 404 -4.55 -5.08 25.02
CA ASP A 404 -3.13 -5.09 25.37
C ASP A 404 -2.51 -3.68 25.34
N LEU A 405 -3.15 -2.74 24.64
CA LEU A 405 -2.78 -1.33 24.59
C LEU A 405 -3.31 -0.60 25.84
N LYS A 406 -2.50 -0.48 26.89
CA LYS A 406 -2.90 0.03 28.21
C LYS A 406 -2.47 1.47 28.45
#